data_84f6145237f223779e048c0a3b919a1d
#
_entry.id   84f6145237f223779e048c0a3b919a1d
#
_cell.length_a   1.000
_cell.length_b   1.000
_cell.length_c   1.000
_cell.angle_alpha   90.00
_cell.angle_beta   90.00
_cell.angle_gamma   90.00
#
_symmetry.space_group_name_H-M   'P 1'
#
loop_
_entity.id
_entity.type
_entity.pdbx_description
1 polymer ?
#
loop_
_entity_poly.entity_id
_entity_poly.type
_entity_poly.pdbx_seq_one_letter_code
_entity_poly.pdbx_strand_id
1 'polypeptide(L)'
;IMPSLVGSEMCIRDSSEAEFLARRESVERTMVVREKERSDHPGITTQVGVLEDNILVEHFVTSDSQASMVGNIYLGRVQNVLPSMEAAFIDIGRGRNAVLYAGEVNWAAAGLGGKSRKIELALSPGDMVLVQVSKDPIAHKGARLTTQISMAGRYLVYVPDGGSTGISRKLPDTERKRLKGILRNIVPGDAGVIIRTAAEGASEEDLKRDIDMLHNQWLEVQQAAEEAQQKADGKARTLHEEPTLLVKVVRDLFNDDFTKLVVEGERAWSTITEYVQKVAPQLQDRLEQWENTGVDVFQAYRIDEQLAKALDRKVWLPSGGTLVIDRTEAMTVIDVNTGKFTGSGGDLEETVTRNNLEAAEEIVRQLRLRDIGGIIIVDFIDMVLESNRDLVLRRLREALG
;
A
#
# COMPACT_ATOMS: atom_id res chain seq x y z
N ILE A 1 -50.97 12.54 -41.04
CA ILE A 1 -49.97 13.33 -40.32
C ILE A 1 -49.34 12.35 -39.31
N MET A 2 -48.21 11.77 -39.68
CA MET A 2 -47.42 10.95 -38.77
C MET A 2 -46.48 11.87 -37.98
N PRO A 3 -46.37 11.74 -36.66
CA PRO A 3 -45.33 12.43 -35.95
C PRO A 3 -43.98 11.70 -36.19
N SER A 4 -42.99 12.48 -36.58
CA SER A 4 -41.61 12.04 -36.76
C SER A 4 -41.10 11.44 -35.46
N LEU A 5 -40.67 10.20 -35.51
CA LEU A 5 -39.81 9.61 -34.49
C LEU A 5 -38.47 10.34 -34.56
N VAL A 6 -38.33 11.35 -33.73
CA VAL A 6 -37.02 11.89 -33.35
C VAL A 6 -36.33 10.74 -32.59
N GLY A 7 -35.23 10.26 -33.18
CA GLY A 7 -34.42 9.24 -32.56
C GLY A 7 -34.07 9.65 -31.13
N SER A 8 -34.55 8.91 -30.17
CA SER A 8 -33.99 8.95 -28.82
C SER A 8 -32.58 8.42 -28.92
N GLU A 9 -31.60 9.31 -28.94
CA GLU A 9 -30.25 8.96 -28.51
C GLU A 9 -30.41 8.34 -27.15
N MET A 10 -30.35 7.01 -27.07
CA MET A 10 -30.41 6.28 -25.83
C MET A 10 -29.07 6.47 -25.18
N CYS A 11 -28.89 7.61 -24.51
CA CYS A 11 -27.77 7.85 -23.61
C CYS A 11 -27.77 6.74 -22.59
N ILE A 12 -26.74 5.92 -22.59
CA ILE A 12 -26.42 5.03 -21.49
C ILE A 12 -26.36 5.96 -20.28
N ARG A 13 -27.30 5.85 -19.36
CA ARG A 13 -27.23 6.55 -18.07
C ARG A 13 -26.13 5.90 -17.27
N ASP A 14 -24.93 6.33 -17.48
CA ASP A 14 -23.84 6.08 -16.55
C ASP A 14 -24.02 6.98 -15.32
N SER A 15 -23.60 6.48 -14.15
CA SER A 15 -23.54 7.32 -12.96
C SER A 15 -22.56 8.47 -13.22
N SER A 16 -22.94 9.67 -12.81
CA SER A 16 -21.99 10.78 -12.79
C SER A 16 -20.80 10.44 -11.88
N GLU A 17 -19.69 11.15 -12.06
CA GLU A 17 -18.52 11.01 -11.18
C GLU A 17 -18.93 11.14 -9.69
N ALA A 18 -19.79 12.12 -9.36
CA ALA A 18 -20.27 12.33 -8.01
C ALA A 18 -21.11 11.15 -7.47
N GLU A 19 -21.97 10.54 -8.31
CA GLU A 19 -22.75 9.36 -7.93
C GLU A 19 -21.87 8.11 -7.77
N PHE A 20 -20.85 7.96 -8.61
CA PHE A 20 -19.89 6.86 -8.48
C PHE A 20 -19.07 6.98 -7.19
N LEU A 21 -18.54 8.18 -6.90
CA LEU A 21 -17.80 8.45 -5.66
C LEU A 21 -18.71 8.29 -4.43
N ALA A 22 -19.95 8.78 -4.46
CA ALA A 22 -20.88 8.61 -3.35
C ALA A 22 -21.20 7.12 -3.09
N ARG A 23 -21.35 6.29 -4.13
CA ARG A 23 -21.49 4.84 -3.95
C ARG A 23 -20.25 4.22 -3.30
N ARG A 24 -19.08 4.63 -3.73
CA ARG A 24 -17.79 4.14 -3.21
C ARG A 24 -17.58 4.55 -1.74
N GLU A 25 -18.08 5.71 -1.34
CA GLU A 25 -18.04 6.19 0.05
C GLU A 25 -19.07 5.51 0.95
N SER A 26 -20.20 5.04 0.38
CA SER A 26 -21.29 4.41 1.14
C SER A 26 -21.14 2.91 1.37
N VAL A 27 -20.06 2.27 0.87
CA VAL A 27 -19.83 0.83 1.06
C VAL A 27 -19.51 0.49 2.51
N GLU A 28 -20.04 -0.63 2.99
CA GLU A 28 -19.68 -1.20 4.29
C GLU A 28 -18.31 -1.89 4.20
N ARG A 29 -17.31 -1.34 4.91
CA ARG A 29 -15.97 -1.93 4.95
C ARG A 29 -15.75 -2.73 6.21
N THR A 30 -15.34 -3.97 6.04
CA THR A 30 -14.96 -4.89 7.13
C THR A 30 -13.54 -5.42 6.88
N MET A 31 -12.71 -5.36 7.92
CA MET A 31 -11.41 -6.03 7.91
C MET A 31 -11.51 -7.31 8.73
N VAL A 32 -10.97 -8.41 8.19
CA VAL A 32 -11.01 -9.73 8.84
C VAL A 32 -9.60 -10.27 8.93
N VAL A 33 -9.19 -10.66 10.12
CA VAL A 33 -7.85 -11.22 10.41
C VAL A 33 -7.99 -12.63 10.89
N ARG A 34 -7.14 -13.53 10.36
CA ARG A 34 -7.04 -14.92 10.78
C ARG A 34 -5.59 -15.31 11.02
N GLU A 35 -5.32 -15.97 12.14
CA GLU A 35 -4.08 -16.71 12.37
C GLU A 35 -4.32 -18.20 12.15
N LYS A 36 -3.41 -18.85 11.42
CA LYS A 36 -3.50 -20.28 11.14
C LYS A 36 -2.13 -20.93 11.17
N GLU A 37 -2.01 -22.03 11.90
CA GLU A 37 -0.88 -22.94 11.77
C GLU A 37 -1.02 -23.73 10.45
N ARG A 38 0.06 -23.80 9.68
CA ARG A 38 0.10 -24.60 8.46
C ARG A 38 0.93 -25.84 8.67
N SER A 39 0.43 -26.96 8.17
CA SER A 39 1.14 -28.25 8.25
C SER A 39 2.35 -28.32 7.31
N ASP A 40 2.42 -27.46 6.28
CA ASP A 40 3.44 -27.44 5.23
C ASP A 40 4.57 -26.42 5.50
N HIS A 41 4.40 -25.51 6.47
CA HIS A 41 5.41 -24.53 6.88
C HIS A 41 5.46 -24.35 8.40
N PRO A 42 6.66 -24.28 8.98
CA PRO A 42 6.79 -23.97 10.40
C PRO A 42 6.36 -22.54 10.68
N GLY A 43 5.62 -22.35 11.77
CA GLY A 43 5.17 -21.03 12.25
C GLY A 43 3.72 -20.70 11.90
N ILE A 44 3.28 -19.59 12.46
CA ILE A 44 1.91 -19.08 12.27
C ILE A 44 1.86 -18.23 11.01
N THR A 45 0.83 -18.46 10.20
CA THR A 45 0.48 -17.63 9.06
C THR A 45 -0.63 -16.68 9.48
N THR A 46 -0.41 -15.38 9.32
CA THR A 46 -1.43 -14.34 9.54
C THR A 46 -1.96 -13.89 8.20
N GLN A 47 -3.27 -13.90 8.04
CA GLN A 47 -3.96 -13.45 6.85
C GLN A 47 -4.91 -12.31 7.19
N VAL A 48 -4.97 -11.30 6.31
CA VAL A 48 -5.89 -10.17 6.44
C VAL A 48 -6.70 -10.06 5.16
N GLY A 49 -8.01 -10.05 5.28
CA GLY A 49 -8.94 -9.78 4.18
C GLY A 49 -9.65 -8.44 4.40
N VAL A 50 -9.76 -7.64 3.35
CA VAL A 50 -10.57 -6.42 3.33
C VAL A 50 -11.81 -6.67 2.46
N LEU A 51 -12.97 -6.49 3.05
CA LEU A 51 -14.26 -6.66 2.39
C LEU A 51 -14.92 -5.29 2.18
N GLU A 52 -15.48 -5.07 1.00
CA GLU A 52 -16.40 -3.97 0.67
C GLU A 52 -17.75 -4.60 0.29
N ASP A 53 -18.81 -4.34 1.07
CA ASP A 53 -20.14 -4.98 0.92
C ASP A 53 -20.06 -6.52 0.81
N ASN A 54 -19.26 -7.14 1.68
CA ASN A 54 -18.96 -8.58 1.71
C ASN A 54 -18.18 -9.12 0.47
N ILE A 55 -17.69 -8.25 -0.40
CA ILE A 55 -16.84 -8.62 -1.53
C ILE A 55 -15.37 -8.41 -1.15
N LEU A 56 -14.55 -9.44 -1.31
CA LEU A 56 -13.13 -9.37 -1.04
C LEU A 56 -12.43 -8.46 -2.07
N VAL A 57 -11.77 -7.41 -1.58
CA VAL A 57 -11.07 -6.41 -2.42
C VAL A 57 -9.58 -6.39 -2.20
N GLU A 58 -9.10 -6.80 -1.02
CA GLU A 58 -7.67 -6.91 -0.73
C GLU A 58 -7.40 -8.12 0.17
N HIS A 59 -6.25 -8.75 -0.03
CA HIS A 59 -5.80 -9.87 0.79
C HIS A 59 -4.29 -9.76 1.03
N PHE A 60 -3.90 -9.86 2.29
CA PHE A 60 -2.51 -9.85 2.73
C PHE A 60 -2.21 -11.15 3.47
N VAL A 61 -1.01 -11.67 3.27
CA VAL A 61 -0.55 -12.86 3.96
C VAL A 61 0.89 -12.69 4.40
N THR A 62 1.19 -13.07 5.62
CA THR A 62 2.55 -13.13 6.14
C THR A 62 2.74 -14.40 6.94
N SER A 63 3.96 -14.91 6.96
CA SER A 63 4.37 -15.99 7.84
C SER A 63 5.58 -15.55 8.68
N ASP A 64 5.74 -16.15 9.83
CA ASP A 64 6.86 -15.84 10.74
C ASP A 64 8.24 -16.09 10.08
N SER A 65 8.28 -16.92 9.02
CA SER A 65 9.50 -17.25 8.28
C SER A 65 9.86 -16.27 7.17
N GLN A 66 8.99 -15.35 6.80
CA GLN A 66 9.15 -14.42 5.67
C GLN A 66 8.81 -12.97 6.05
N ALA A 67 9.40 -12.49 7.15
CA ALA A 67 9.24 -11.09 7.54
C ALA A 67 9.96 -10.15 6.54
N SER A 68 9.24 -9.16 6.00
CA SER A 68 9.83 -8.08 5.22
C SER A 68 10.77 -7.25 6.08
N MET A 69 11.92 -6.88 5.53
CA MET A 69 12.89 -5.99 6.18
C MET A 69 12.69 -4.52 5.77
N VAL A 70 11.76 -4.23 4.83
CA VAL A 70 11.52 -2.86 4.35
C VAL A 70 11.12 -1.94 5.51
N GLY A 71 11.87 -0.83 5.64
CA GLY A 71 11.72 0.14 6.72
C GLY A 71 12.67 -0.07 7.90
N ASN A 72 13.23 -1.28 8.07
CA ASN A 72 14.21 -1.54 9.13
C ASN A 72 15.46 -0.66 8.97
N ILE A 73 15.99 -0.16 10.08
CA ILE A 73 17.17 0.71 10.12
C ILE A 73 18.33 -0.05 10.75
N TYR A 74 19.48 0.03 10.08
CA TYR A 74 20.72 -0.62 10.49
C TYR A 74 21.87 0.37 10.59
N LEU A 75 22.78 0.13 11.51
CA LEU A 75 24.14 0.62 11.40
C LEU A 75 24.92 -0.44 10.62
N GLY A 76 25.15 -0.19 9.33
CA GLY A 76 25.83 -1.12 8.43
C GLY A 76 27.29 -0.79 8.27
N ARG A 77 28.10 -1.80 7.89
CA ARG A 77 29.51 -1.63 7.57
C ARG A 77 29.73 -1.70 6.07
N VAL A 78 30.36 -0.69 5.51
CA VAL A 78 30.74 -0.66 4.09
C VAL A 78 31.79 -1.73 3.83
N GLN A 79 31.47 -2.70 2.99
CA GLN A 79 32.38 -3.78 2.60
C GLN A 79 33.18 -3.40 1.37
N ASN A 80 32.52 -2.80 0.36
CA ASN A 80 33.15 -2.42 -0.88
C ASN A 80 32.41 -1.24 -1.52
N VAL A 81 33.14 -0.40 -2.23
CA VAL A 81 32.63 0.72 -3.03
C VAL A 81 33.00 0.49 -4.48
N LEU A 82 32.02 0.51 -5.37
CA LEU A 82 32.18 0.30 -6.81
C LEU A 82 31.80 1.56 -7.59
N PRO A 83 32.76 2.45 -7.88
CA PRO A 83 32.48 3.71 -8.58
C PRO A 83 31.84 3.52 -9.95
N SER A 84 32.23 2.47 -10.70
CA SER A 84 31.69 2.15 -12.03
C SER A 84 30.22 1.77 -12.02
N MET A 85 29.69 1.32 -10.88
CA MET A 85 28.29 0.97 -10.66
C MET A 85 27.54 2.06 -9.87
N GLU A 86 28.23 3.10 -9.43
CA GLU A 86 27.70 4.10 -8.52
C GLU A 86 27.01 3.48 -7.29
N ALA A 87 27.65 2.47 -6.70
CA ALA A 87 27.08 1.66 -5.62
C ALA A 87 28.10 1.29 -4.56
N ALA A 88 27.62 1.06 -3.34
CA ALA A 88 28.38 0.47 -2.24
C ALA A 88 27.68 -0.81 -1.76
N PHE A 89 28.46 -1.83 -1.43
CA PHE A 89 27.98 -3.04 -0.76
C PHE A 89 28.18 -2.89 0.74
N ILE A 90 27.10 -3.10 1.49
CA ILE A 90 27.05 -2.85 2.93
C ILE A 90 26.59 -4.12 3.65
N ASP A 91 27.37 -4.53 4.63
CA ASP A 91 26.98 -5.58 5.55
C ASP A 91 26.02 -4.99 6.59
N ILE A 92 24.82 -5.56 6.68
CA ILE A 92 23.79 -5.19 7.66
C ILE A 92 23.57 -6.28 8.73
N GLY A 93 24.49 -7.28 8.81
CA GLY A 93 24.41 -8.37 9.78
C GLY A 93 23.38 -9.46 9.45
N ARG A 94 22.94 -9.55 8.20
CA ARG A 94 21.93 -10.54 7.75
C ARG A 94 22.51 -11.57 6.76
N GLY A 95 23.81 -11.80 6.81
CA GLY A 95 24.54 -12.82 6.03
C GLY A 95 24.85 -12.45 4.60
N ARG A 96 24.02 -11.66 3.92
CA ARG A 96 24.26 -11.18 2.56
C ARG A 96 24.41 -9.65 2.56
N ASN A 97 25.40 -9.14 1.84
CA ASN A 97 25.59 -7.71 1.68
C ASN A 97 24.40 -7.08 0.96
N ALA A 98 23.93 -5.96 1.48
CA ALA A 98 22.93 -5.10 0.87
C ALA A 98 23.60 -4.07 -0.06
N VAL A 99 22.82 -3.41 -0.90
CA VAL A 99 23.32 -2.48 -1.92
C VAL A 99 22.76 -1.08 -1.68
N LEU A 100 23.66 -0.09 -1.58
CA LEU A 100 23.33 1.33 -1.55
C LEU A 100 23.80 1.98 -2.85
N TYR A 101 22.86 2.54 -3.62
CA TYR A 101 23.18 3.28 -4.83
C TYR A 101 23.38 4.77 -4.55
N ALA A 102 24.17 5.45 -5.35
CA ALA A 102 24.46 6.89 -5.22
C ALA A 102 23.18 7.76 -5.20
N GLY A 103 22.14 7.35 -5.96
CA GLY A 103 20.84 8.02 -5.98
C GLY A 103 20.07 7.97 -4.66
N GLU A 104 20.41 7.02 -3.78
CA GLU A 104 19.77 6.80 -2.48
C GLU A 104 20.56 7.41 -1.30
N VAL A 105 21.67 8.09 -1.59
CA VAL A 105 22.49 8.78 -0.58
C VAL A 105 21.90 10.17 -0.27
N ASN A 106 21.78 10.49 1.00
CA ASN A 106 21.48 11.84 1.45
C ASN A 106 22.75 12.70 1.40
N TRP A 107 22.99 13.33 0.25
CA TRP A 107 24.21 14.12 -0.02
C TRP A 107 24.34 15.35 0.86
N ALA A 108 23.24 15.92 1.31
CA ALA A 108 23.25 17.06 2.22
C ALA A 108 23.76 16.65 3.61
N ALA A 109 23.24 15.55 4.16
CA ALA A 109 23.67 14.98 5.44
C ALA A 109 25.13 14.48 5.38
N ALA A 110 25.59 14.00 4.22
CA ALA A 110 27.00 13.62 4.00
C ALA A 110 27.95 14.82 3.85
N GLY A 111 27.49 16.06 3.95
CA GLY A 111 28.30 17.28 3.79
C GLY A 111 28.75 17.56 2.35
N LEU A 112 28.16 16.88 1.36
CA LEU A 112 28.50 16.95 -0.06
C LEU A 112 27.41 17.63 -0.90
N GLY A 113 26.49 18.36 -0.26
CA GLY A 113 25.48 19.16 -0.93
C GLY A 113 26.11 20.18 -1.88
N GLY A 114 25.85 20.07 -3.19
CA GLY A 114 26.39 20.99 -4.21
C GLY A 114 27.73 20.56 -4.83
N LYS A 115 28.35 19.46 -4.40
CA LYS A 115 29.55 18.86 -4.99
C LYS A 115 29.20 17.68 -5.92
N SER A 116 30.21 17.12 -6.61
CA SER A 116 30.06 15.91 -7.43
C SER A 116 29.48 14.76 -6.58
N ARG A 117 28.34 14.21 -6.99
CA ARG A 117 27.62 13.13 -6.28
C ARG A 117 28.19 11.76 -6.63
N LYS A 118 29.47 11.53 -6.31
CA LYS A 118 30.15 10.27 -6.54
C LYS A 118 30.20 9.46 -5.26
N ILE A 119 29.82 8.18 -5.32
CA ILE A 119 29.70 7.31 -4.15
C ILE A 119 31.00 7.17 -3.36
N GLU A 120 32.13 7.15 -4.05
CA GLU A 120 33.48 7.07 -3.47
C GLU A 120 33.91 8.32 -2.68
N LEU A 121 33.20 9.44 -2.84
CA LEU A 121 33.43 10.63 -2.04
C LEU A 121 32.65 10.63 -0.71
N ALA A 122 31.58 9.83 -0.65
CA ALA A 122 30.72 9.71 0.50
C ALA A 122 31.08 8.56 1.42
N LEU A 123 31.57 7.45 0.85
CA LEU A 123 31.78 6.19 1.56
C LEU A 123 33.10 5.54 1.20
N SER A 124 33.75 4.98 2.22
CA SER A 124 34.96 4.18 2.09
C SER A 124 34.77 2.80 2.71
N PRO A 125 35.45 1.74 2.21
CA PRO A 125 35.42 0.42 2.84
C PRO A 125 35.80 0.50 4.32
N GLY A 126 35.01 -0.11 5.18
CA GLY A 126 35.17 -0.10 6.62
C GLY A 126 34.33 0.95 7.35
N ASP A 127 33.80 1.94 6.66
CA ASP A 127 32.93 2.96 7.26
C ASP A 127 31.67 2.34 7.86
N MET A 128 31.23 2.89 8.98
CA MET A 128 29.92 2.57 9.59
C MET A 128 28.91 3.61 9.11
N VAL A 129 27.83 3.17 8.52
CA VAL A 129 26.82 4.05 7.92
C VAL A 129 25.42 3.67 8.39
N LEU A 130 24.62 4.70 8.71
CA LEU A 130 23.20 4.54 9.05
C LEU A 130 22.41 4.36 7.75
N VAL A 131 21.69 3.23 7.63
CA VAL A 131 20.96 2.87 6.42
C VAL A 131 19.61 2.28 6.75
N GLN A 132 18.65 2.50 5.86
CA GLN A 132 17.31 1.92 5.91
C GLN A 132 17.09 1.02 4.71
N VAL A 133 16.39 -0.09 4.90
CA VAL A 133 16.00 -0.99 3.80
C VAL A 133 14.84 -0.39 3.03
N SER A 134 15.04 -0.13 1.75
CA SER A 134 14.00 0.38 0.84
C SER A 134 13.33 -0.73 -0.01
N LYS A 135 14.03 -1.87 -0.23
CA LYS A 135 13.47 -3.06 -0.92
C LYS A 135 14.07 -4.33 -0.32
N ASP A 136 13.22 -5.33 -0.17
CA ASP A 136 13.63 -6.66 0.27
C ASP A 136 14.62 -7.33 -0.69
N PRO A 137 15.46 -8.26 -0.21
CA PRO A 137 16.29 -9.09 -1.07
C PRO A 137 15.40 -9.95 -1.98
N ILE A 138 15.78 -10.05 -3.27
CA ILE A 138 15.05 -10.85 -4.25
C ILE A 138 16.03 -11.80 -4.93
N ALA A 139 15.73 -13.10 -4.89
CA ALA A 139 16.56 -14.16 -5.47
C ALA A 139 18.03 -14.06 -5.00
N HIS A 140 18.94 -13.73 -5.90
CA HIS A 140 20.37 -13.60 -5.60
C HIS A 140 20.81 -12.16 -5.25
N LYS A 141 19.89 -11.18 -5.33
CA LYS A 141 20.21 -9.77 -5.04
C LYS A 141 20.01 -9.49 -3.55
N GLY A 142 20.95 -8.78 -2.93
CA GLY A 142 20.83 -8.26 -1.58
C GLY A 142 19.75 -7.18 -1.46
N ALA A 143 19.36 -6.86 -0.23
CA ALA A 143 18.42 -5.78 0.04
C ALA A 143 18.94 -4.45 -0.55
N ARG A 144 18.01 -3.58 -0.98
CA ARG A 144 18.34 -2.22 -1.38
C ARG A 144 18.26 -1.30 -0.17
N LEU A 145 19.23 -0.42 -0.06
CA LEU A 145 19.36 0.52 1.04
C LEU A 145 19.19 1.97 0.57
N THR A 146 18.85 2.83 1.54
CA THR A 146 18.87 4.29 1.42
C THR A 146 19.45 4.89 2.69
N THR A 147 20.09 6.06 2.59
CA THR A 147 20.46 6.87 3.76
C THR A 147 19.43 7.99 4.02
N GLN A 148 18.41 8.10 3.18
CA GLN A 148 17.28 9.01 3.39
C GLN A 148 16.26 8.32 4.31
N ILE A 149 16.52 8.43 5.62
CA ILE A 149 15.69 7.77 6.63
C ILE A 149 14.28 8.39 6.64
N SER A 150 13.28 7.53 6.71
CA SER A 150 11.88 7.91 6.86
C SER A 150 11.15 6.94 7.77
N MET A 151 10.29 7.43 8.64
CA MET A 151 9.55 6.62 9.61
C MET A 151 8.06 6.81 9.36
N ALA A 152 7.36 5.71 9.06
CA ALA A 152 5.96 5.75 8.69
C ALA A 152 5.05 5.69 9.92
N GLY A 153 4.32 6.77 10.18
CA GLY A 153 3.21 6.83 11.12
C GLY A 153 1.86 6.52 10.45
N ARG A 154 0.80 6.72 11.21
CA ARG A 154 -0.57 6.56 10.73
C ARG A 154 -0.96 7.69 9.78
N TYR A 155 -0.76 8.92 10.18
CA TYR A 155 -1.21 10.12 9.47
C TYR A 155 -0.12 10.76 8.62
N LEU A 156 1.14 10.50 8.92
CA LEU A 156 2.28 11.12 8.25
C LEU A 156 3.49 10.19 8.19
N VAL A 157 4.43 10.57 7.34
CA VAL A 157 5.79 10.01 7.33
C VAL A 157 6.72 11.09 7.89
N TYR A 158 7.45 10.73 8.92
CA TYR A 158 8.46 11.57 9.56
C TYR A 158 9.80 11.38 8.85
N VAL A 159 10.43 12.46 8.43
CA VAL A 159 11.72 12.47 7.72
C VAL A 159 12.72 13.26 8.54
N PRO A 160 13.56 12.61 9.35
CA PRO A 160 14.64 13.30 10.02
C PRO A 160 15.51 14.02 8.98
N ASP A 161 16.03 15.18 9.29
CA ASP A 161 16.87 16.00 8.37
C ASP A 161 16.16 16.41 7.06
N GLY A 162 14.85 16.24 6.97
CA GLY A 162 14.09 16.47 5.73
C GLY A 162 13.82 17.94 5.41
N GLY A 163 13.76 18.81 6.42
CA GLY A 163 13.60 20.26 6.31
C GLY A 163 12.37 20.77 5.54
N SER A 164 11.53 19.90 5.02
CA SER A 164 10.38 20.27 4.20
C SER A 164 9.11 19.53 4.57
N THR A 165 7.96 20.21 4.42
CA THR A 165 6.64 19.62 4.65
C THR A 165 5.96 19.32 3.31
N GLY A 166 5.68 18.05 3.06
CA GLY A 166 4.86 17.58 1.94
C GLY A 166 3.43 17.26 2.41
N ILE A 167 2.44 17.52 1.57
CA ILE A 167 1.04 17.13 1.84
C ILE A 167 0.50 16.40 0.60
N SER A 168 -0.17 15.26 0.81
CA SER A 168 -0.77 14.48 -0.25
C SER A 168 -1.64 15.34 -1.17
N ARG A 169 -1.42 15.20 -2.49
CA ARG A 169 -2.20 15.91 -3.51
C ARG A 169 -3.63 15.37 -3.65
N LYS A 170 -3.91 14.19 -3.09
CA LYS A 170 -5.24 13.56 -3.08
C LYS A 170 -6.19 14.22 -2.08
N LEU A 171 -5.68 14.99 -1.11
CA LEU A 171 -6.48 15.74 -0.15
C LEU A 171 -7.10 16.99 -0.77
N PRO A 172 -8.35 17.35 -0.40
CA PRO A 172 -8.97 18.60 -0.81
C PRO A 172 -8.15 19.84 -0.44
N ASP A 173 -8.24 20.90 -1.22
CA ASP A 173 -7.48 22.13 -1.01
C ASP A 173 -7.74 22.79 0.36
N THR A 174 -8.97 22.71 0.84
CA THR A 174 -9.39 23.19 2.15
C THR A 174 -8.66 22.45 3.27
N GLU A 175 -8.61 21.14 3.15
CA GLU A 175 -7.95 20.25 4.10
C GLU A 175 -6.45 20.42 4.08
N ARG A 176 -5.84 20.55 2.89
CA ARG A 176 -4.40 20.84 2.75
C ARG A 176 -4.02 22.17 3.42
N LYS A 177 -4.87 23.20 3.34
CA LYS A 177 -4.64 24.48 4.02
C LYS A 177 -4.74 24.35 5.54
N ARG A 178 -5.74 23.61 6.04
CA ARG A 178 -5.92 23.32 7.47
C ARG A 178 -4.70 22.59 8.04
N LEU A 179 -4.32 21.48 7.43
CA LEU A 179 -3.19 20.68 7.85
C LEU A 179 -1.87 21.46 7.80
N LYS A 180 -1.65 22.28 6.77
CA LYS A 180 -0.46 23.15 6.69
C LYS A 180 -0.38 24.16 7.84
N GLY A 181 -1.53 24.64 8.29
CA GLY A 181 -1.61 25.55 9.46
C GLY A 181 -1.18 24.84 10.74
N ILE A 182 -1.71 23.64 10.99
CA ILE A 182 -1.40 22.84 12.17
C ILE A 182 0.09 22.47 12.20
N LEU A 183 0.62 21.94 11.10
CA LEU A 183 2.00 21.43 11.01
C LEU A 183 3.06 22.49 11.31
N ARG A 184 2.83 23.76 10.99
CA ARG A 184 3.75 24.86 11.32
C ARG A 184 4.04 24.97 12.82
N ASN A 185 3.09 24.54 13.64
CA ASN A 185 3.18 24.69 15.10
C ASN A 185 3.73 23.43 15.78
N ILE A 186 3.54 22.24 15.17
CA ILE A 186 3.82 20.97 15.84
C ILE A 186 5.03 20.21 15.28
N VAL A 187 5.54 20.55 14.08
CA VAL A 187 6.71 19.88 13.50
C VAL A 187 8.00 20.48 14.06
N PRO A 188 8.93 19.65 14.59
CA PRO A 188 10.27 20.12 14.98
C PRO A 188 11.00 20.80 13.81
N GLY A 189 11.75 21.87 14.08
CA GLY A 189 12.32 22.74 13.05
C GLY A 189 13.37 22.10 12.13
N ASP A 190 13.94 20.99 12.54
CA ASP A 190 14.98 20.21 11.83
C ASP A 190 14.39 19.01 11.07
N ALA A 191 13.10 18.70 11.26
CA ALA A 191 12.43 17.56 10.64
C ALA A 191 11.52 17.96 9.48
N GLY A 192 11.40 17.06 8.50
CA GLY A 192 10.37 17.09 7.47
C GLY A 192 9.24 16.14 7.81
N VAL A 193 8.06 16.42 7.26
CA VAL A 193 6.93 15.52 7.33
C VAL A 193 6.22 15.43 5.98
N ILE A 194 5.71 14.25 5.67
CA ILE A 194 4.87 14.00 4.49
C ILE A 194 3.52 13.53 4.98
N ILE A 195 2.50 14.36 4.84
CA ILE A 195 1.13 14.05 5.26
C ILE A 195 0.49 13.06 4.28
N ARG A 196 -0.06 12.01 4.84
CA ARG A 196 -0.80 10.96 4.12
C ARG A 196 -2.28 11.35 3.96
N THR A 197 -2.99 10.67 3.05
CA THR A 197 -4.43 10.84 2.86
C THR A 197 -5.23 10.48 4.13
N ALA A 198 -4.77 9.54 4.92
CA ALA A 198 -5.37 9.14 6.20
C ALA A 198 -5.45 10.29 7.24
N ALA A 199 -4.76 11.41 7.01
CA ALA A 199 -4.83 12.58 7.87
C ALA A 199 -6.05 13.48 7.60
N GLU A 200 -6.90 13.14 6.63
CA GLU A 200 -8.14 13.85 6.38
C GLU A 200 -9.02 13.82 7.64
N GLY A 201 -9.47 14.99 8.11
CA GLY A 201 -10.26 15.11 9.33
C GLY A 201 -9.54 14.85 10.65
N ALA A 202 -8.26 14.43 10.63
CA ALA A 202 -7.49 14.18 11.85
C ALA A 202 -7.35 15.44 12.71
N SER A 203 -7.45 15.30 14.03
CA SER A 203 -7.28 16.39 14.98
C SER A 203 -5.81 16.82 15.09
N GLU A 204 -5.57 18.02 15.64
CA GLU A 204 -4.21 18.49 15.94
C GLU A 204 -3.51 17.57 16.95
N GLU A 205 -4.25 17.07 17.94
CA GLU A 205 -3.79 16.15 18.96
C GLU A 205 -3.35 14.81 18.37
N ASP A 206 -4.10 14.27 17.40
CA ASP A 206 -3.76 12.99 16.74
C ASP A 206 -2.50 13.15 15.90
N LEU A 207 -2.38 14.24 15.15
CA LEU A 207 -1.19 14.53 14.35
C LEU A 207 0.04 14.75 15.25
N LYS A 208 -0.12 15.47 16.34
CA LYS A 208 0.95 15.70 17.31
C LYS A 208 1.40 14.38 17.95
N ARG A 209 0.46 13.52 18.36
CA ARG A 209 0.77 12.20 18.91
C ARG A 209 1.58 11.35 17.95
N ASP A 210 1.23 11.36 16.66
CA ASP A 210 1.94 10.61 15.62
C ASP A 210 3.37 11.16 15.44
N ILE A 211 3.54 12.49 15.40
CA ILE A 211 4.85 13.15 15.31
C ILE A 211 5.71 12.85 16.54
N ASP A 212 5.16 13.04 17.74
CA ASP A 212 5.91 12.82 19.00
C ASP A 212 6.38 11.38 19.12
N MET A 213 5.54 10.42 18.73
CA MET A 213 5.89 9.00 18.73
C MET A 213 7.05 8.72 17.76
N LEU A 214 6.97 9.20 16.52
CA LEU A 214 8.01 8.98 15.51
C LEU A 214 9.31 9.72 15.83
N HIS A 215 9.20 10.93 16.37
CA HIS A 215 10.36 11.69 16.83
C HIS A 215 11.10 10.95 17.96
N ASN A 216 10.39 10.44 18.96
CA ASN A 216 10.97 9.65 20.04
C ASN A 216 11.64 8.37 19.52
N GLN A 217 11.00 7.65 18.59
CA GLN A 217 11.63 6.50 17.94
C GLN A 217 12.91 6.89 17.20
N TRP A 218 12.94 8.04 16.55
CA TRP A 218 14.14 8.55 15.89
C TRP A 218 15.27 8.83 16.90
N LEU A 219 14.95 9.46 18.02
CA LEU A 219 15.94 9.70 19.09
C LEU A 219 16.51 8.39 19.64
N GLU A 220 15.70 7.36 19.80
CA GLU A 220 16.15 6.01 20.20
C GLU A 220 17.12 5.42 19.16
N VAL A 221 16.82 5.57 17.86
CA VAL A 221 17.71 5.13 16.76
C VAL A 221 19.05 5.87 16.80
N GLN A 222 19.02 7.18 16.99
CA GLN A 222 20.25 7.99 17.08
C GLN A 222 21.11 7.56 18.29
N GLN A 223 20.50 7.42 19.46
CA GLN A 223 21.21 6.97 20.66
C GLN A 223 21.83 5.58 20.45
N ALA A 224 21.07 4.63 19.91
CA ALA A 224 21.57 3.30 19.63
C ALA A 224 22.72 3.29 18.60
N ALA A 225 22.66 4.18 17.61
CA ALA A 225 23.74 4.35 16.63
C ALA A 225 25.02 4.90 17.29
N GLU A 226 24.91 5.92 18.13
CA GLU A 226 26.03 6.49 18.87
C GLU A 226 26.69 5.48 19.81
N GLU A 227 25.89 4.72 20.58
CA GLU A 227 26.37 3.66 21.46
C GLU A 227 27.09 2.54 20.68
N ALA A 228 26.57 2.18 19.50
CA ALA A 228 27.18 1.18 18.63
C ALA A 228 28.51 1.66 18.05
N GLN A 229 28.61 2.94 17.67
CA GLN A 229 29.85 3.55 17.17
C GLN A 229 30.91 3.65 18.28
N GLN A 230 30.52 3.98 19.51
CA GLN A 230 31.43 4.04 20.65
C GLN A 230 32.08 2.68 20.98
N LYS A 231 31.38 1.57 20.73
CA LYS A 231 31.92 0.21 20.92
C LYS A 231 33.05 -0.10 19.96
N ALA A 232 33.16 0.59 18.85
CA ALA A 232 34.23 0.52 17.84
C ALA A 232 34.59 -0.93 17.37
N ASP A 233 33.63 -1.87 17.52
CA ASP A 233 33.84 -3.29 17.15
C ASP A 233 33.64 -3.55 15.64
N GLY A 234 33.18 -2.53 14.91
CA GLY A 234 32.95 -2.60 13.46
C GLY A 234 31.87 -3.58 13.03
N LYS A 235 30.97 -3.98 13.95
CA LYS A 235 29.88 -4.93 13.67
C LYS A 235 28.62 -4.21 13.25
N ALA A 236 27.98 -4.70 12.20
CA ALA A 236 26.64 -4.28 11.81
C ALA A 236 25.62 -4.57 12.92
N ARG A 237 24.66 -3.65 13.13
CA ARG A 237 23.62 -3.74 14.15
C ARG A 237 22.26 -3.29 13.63
N THR A 238 21.23 -3.99 14.04
CA THR A 238 19.83 -3.52 13.88
C THR A 238 19.57 -2.42 14.91
N LEU A 239 19.09 -1.27 14.48
CA LEU A 239 18.75 -0.13 15.33
C LEU A 239 17.25 0.06 15.47
N HIS A 240 16.48 -0.28 14.45
CA HIS A 240 15.03 -0.22 14.42
C HIS A 240 14.47 -1.33 13.55
N GLU A 241 13.45 -2.01 14.03
CA GLU A 241 12.67 -2.96 13.24
C GLU A 241 11.25 -2.43 13.06
N GLU A 242 10.82 -2.41 11.80
CA GLU A 242 9.44 -2.04 11.44
C GLU A 242 8.46 -3.06 12.03
N PRO A 243 7.25 -2.63 12.40
CA PRO A 243 6.21 -3.53 12.87
C PRO A 243 5.89 -4.62 11.84
N THR A 244 5.26 -5.68 12.32
CA THR A 244 4.81 -6.80 11.47
C THR A 244 3.86 -6.32 10.36
N LEU A 245 3.71 -7.11 9.30
CA LEU A 245 2.78 -6.80 8.20
C LEU A 245 1.36 -6.56 8.74
N LEU A 246 0.93 -7.32 9.73
CA LEU A 246 -0.38 -7.13 10.37
C LEU A 246 -0.55 -5.70 10.89
N VAL A 247 0.40 -5.22 11.67
CA VAL A 247 0.37 -3.85 12.22
C VAL A 247 0.45 -2.82 11.10
N LYS A 248 1.28 -3.06 10.07
CA LYS A 248 1.37 -2.16 8.90
C LYS A 248 0.02 -2.05 8.17
N VAL A 249 -0.66 -3.17 7.94
CA VAL A 249 -1.98 -3.19 7.28
C VAL A 249 -3.02 -2.44 8.12
N VAL A 250 -3.06 -2.67 9.42
CA VAL A 250 -3.98 -1.95 10.31
C VAL A 250 -3.65 -0.46 10.34
N ARG A 251 -2.36 -0.09 10.45
CA ARG A 251 -1.91 1.31 10.41
C ARG A 251 -2.32 2.03 9.12
N ASP A 252 -2.17 1.35 8.00
CA ASP A 252 -2.26 1.99 6.69
C ASP A 252 -3.69 1.97 6.10
N LEU A 253 -4.52 0.99 6.47
CA LEU A 253 -5.84 0.80 5.89
C LEU A 253 -6.99 1.01 6.89
N PHE A 254 -6.86 0.54 8.15
CA PHE A 254 -7.96 0.57 9.10
C PHE A 254 -8.19 2.00 9.62
N ASN A 255 -9.29 2.62 9.20
CA ASN A 255 -9.67 3.99 9.51
C ASN A 255 -11.18 4.09 9.85
N ASP A 256 -11.69 5.32 9.94
CA ASP A 256 -13.10 5.60 10.27
C ASP A 256 -14.10 5.11 9.22
N ASP A 257 -13.65 4.78 8.00
CA ASP A 257 -14.51 4.22 6.95
C ASP A 257 -14.84 2.73 7.19
N PHE A 258 -14.10 2.07 8.09
CA PHE A 258 -14.37 0.68 8.44
C PHE A 258 -15.43 0.56 9.51
N THR A 259 -16.43 -0.27 9.26
CA THR A 259 -17.47 -0.59 10.24
C THR A 259 -16.88 -1.40 11.38
N LYS A 260 -16.03 -2.39 11.06
CA LYS A 260 -15.41 -3.26 12.05
C LYS A 260 -14.12 -3.93 11.57
N LEU A 261 -13.34 -4.39 12.55
CA LEU A 261 -12.18 -5.27 12.38
C LEU A 261 -12.42 -6.51 13.23
N VAL A 262 -12.57 -7.66 12.58
CA VAL A 262 -12.82 -8.96 13.23
C VAL A 262 -11.53 -9.78 13.25
N VAL A 263 -11.13 -10.27 14.40
CA VAL A 263 -9.84 -10.93 14.60
C VAL A 263 -10.01 -12.31 15.20
N GLU A 264 -9.54 -13.34 14.49
CA GLU A 264 -9.36 -14.70 14.99
C GLU A 264 -7.88 -14.98 15.26
N GLY A 265 -7.55 -15.34 16.49
CA GLY A 265 -6.20 -15.62 16.96
C GLY A 265 -5.79 -14.70 18.11
N GLU A 266 -5.30 -15.31 19.19
CA GLU A 266 -4.99 -14.59 20.44
C GLU A 266 -3.81 -13.62 20.26
N ARG A 267 -2.78 -14.03 19.53
CA ARG A 267 -1.59 -13.21 19.27
C ARG A 267 -1.94 -12.00 18.40
N ALA A 268 -2.73 -12.21 17.33
CA ALA A 268 -3.17 -11.12 16.47
C ALA A 268 -4.10 -10.17 17.23
N TRP A 269 -5.02 -10.69 18.03
CA TRP A 269 -5.91 -9.89 18.85
C TRP A 269 -5.13 -8.97 19.82
N SER A 270 -4.21 -9.54 20.58
CA SER A 270 -3.39 -8.78 21.52
C SER A 270 -2.58 -7.69 20.80
N THR A 271 -1.91 -8.05 19.69
CA THR A 271 -1.10 -7.12 18.89
C THR A 271 -1.92 -5.96 18.34
N ILE A 272 -3.10 -6.23 17.78
CA ILE A 272 -3.97 -5.21 17.19
C ILE A 272 -4.56 -4.30 18.27
N THR A 273 -5.04 -4.89 19.36
CA THR A 273 -5.66 -4.15 20.46
C THR A 273 -4.67 -3.19 21.09
N GLU A 274 -3.45 -3.65 21.39
CA GLU A 274 -2.38 -2.81 21.92
C GLU A 274 -2.02 -1.67 20.96
N TYR A 275 -1.88 -1.97 19.66
CA TYR A 275 -1.57 -0.97 18.67
C TYR A 275 -2.68 0.09 18.56
N VAL A 276 -3.95 -0.33 18.39
CA VAL A 276 -5.09 0.58 18.25
C VAL A 276 -5.29 1.43 19.50
N GLN A 277 -5.18 0.85 20.69
CA GLN A 277 -5.27 1.57 21.95
C GLN A 277 -4.23 2.69 22.05
N LYS A 278 -3.01 2.45 21.56
CA LYS A 278 -1.91 3.41 21.61
C LYS A 278 -2.02 4.51 20.57
N VAL A 279 -2.45 4.18 19.35
CA VAL A 279 -2.33 5.07 18.16
C VAL A 279 -3.67 5.64 17.70
N ALA A 280 -4.76 4.90 17.86
CA ALA A 280 -6.10 5.27 17.39
C ALA A 280 -7.19 4.79 18.34
N PRO A 281 -7.21 5.24 19.62
CA PRO A 281 -8.14 4.75 20.63
C PRO A 281 -9.62 4.93 20.26
N GLN A 282 -9.93 5.89 19.40
CA GLN A 282 -11.29 6.13 18.89
C GLN A 282 -11.83 4.97 18.02
N LEU A 283 -10.95 4.08 17.51
CA LEU A 283 -11.34 2.92 16.72
C LEU A 283 -11.50 1.65 17.55
N GLN A 284 -11.27 1.72 18.86
CA GLN A 284 -11.28 0.53 19.73
C GLN A 284 -12.64 -0.16 19.76
N ASP A 285 -13.74 0.60 19.71
CA ASP A 285 -15.12 0.08 19.72
C ASP A 285 -15.47 -0.70 18.44
N ARG A 286 -14.63 -0.62 17.41
CA ARG A 286 -14.80 -1.34 16.14
C ARG A 286 -14.03 -2.67 16.09
N LEU A 287 -13.30 -3.02 17.15
CA LEU A 287 -12.58 -4.29 17.25
C LEU A 287 -13.51 -5.38 17.79
N GLU A 288 -13.59 -6.48 17.07
CA GLU A 288 -14.35 -7.69 17.48
C GLU A 288 -13.42 -8.89 17.52
N GLN A 289 -13.37 -9.58 18.65
CA GLN A 289 -12.68 -10.86 18.74
C GLN A 289 -13.58 -11.98 18.24
N TRP A 290 -13.10 -12.78 17.28
CA TRP A 290 -13.84 -13.93 16.77
C TRP A 290 -13.63 -15.15 17.66
N GLU A 291 -14.70 -15.65 18.27
CA GLU A 291 -14.69 -16.90 18.99
C GLU A 291 -14.97 -18.05 18.00
N ASN A 292 -13.97 -18.89 17.76
CA ASN A 292 -14.11 -20.04 16.88
C ASN A 292 -14.95 -21.14 17.58
N THR A 293 -16.26 -21.14 17.29
CA THR A 293 -17.22 -22.14 17.75
C THR A 293 -17.39 -23.31 16.77
N GLY A 294 -16.42 -23.53 15.90
CA GLY A 294 -16.42 -24.58 14.88
C GLY A 294 -16.42 -24.08 13.43
N VAL A 295 -16.55 -22.77 13.23
CA VAL A 295 -16.44 -22.12 11.93
C VAL A 295 -15.35 -21.06 11.99
N ASP A 296 -14.35 -21.21 11.16
CA ASP A 296 -13.25 -20.27 10.94
C ASP A 296 -13.78 -18.92 10.40
N VAL A 297 -13.21 -17.80 10.84
CA VAL A 297 -13.67 -16.46 10.45
C VAL A 297 -13.64 -16.24 8.93
N PHE A 298 -12.64 -16.78 8.21
CA PHE A 298 -12.58 -16.65 6.74
C PHE A 298 -13.68 -17.47 6.05
N GLN A 299 -14.07 -18.60 6.62
CA GLN A 299 -15.23 -19.36 6.14
C GLN A 299 -16.54 -18.61 6.41
N ALA A 300 -16.70 -18.04 7.61
CA ALA A 300 -17.90 -17.27 7.97
C ALA A 300 -18.12 -16.07 7.04
N TYR A 301 -17.07 -15.36 6.69
CA TYR A 301 -17.10 -14.24 5.75
C TYR A 301 -16.91 -14.66 4.29
N ARG A 302 -16.89 -15.97 3.99
CA ARG A 302 -16.72 -16.53 2.63
C ARG A 302 -15.46 -16.04 1.91
N ILE A 303 -14.41 -15.70 2.65
CA ILE A 303 -13.16 -15.19 2.10
C ILE A 303 -12.42 -16.30 1.35
N ASP A 304 -12.35 -17.53 1.91
CA ASP A 304 -11.66 -18.65 1.28
C ASP A 304 -12.24 -19.01 -0.11
N GLU A 305 -13.56 -18.93 -0.27
CA GLU A 305 -14.22 -19.14 -1.57
C GLU A 305 -13.86 -18.03 -2.57
N GLN A 306 -13.82 -16.78 -2.11
CA GLN A 306 -13.48 -15.65 -2.96
C GLN A 306 -12.01 -15.65 -3.36
N LEU A 307 -11.11 -16.08 -2.46
CA LEU A 307 -9.69 -16.28 -2.77
C LEU A 307 -9.52 -17.40 -3.81
N ALA A 308 -10.21 -18.53 -3.67
CA ALA A 308 -10.15 -19.61 -4.66
C ALA A 308 -10.56 -19.12 -6.05
N LYS A 309 -11.64 -18.31 -6.14
CA LYS A 309 -12.06 -17.68 -7.40
C LYS A 309 -11.05 -16.67 -7.92
N ALA A 310 -10.40 -15.91 -7.04
CA ALA A 310 -9.40 -14.92 -7.43
C ALA A 310 -8.10 -15.54 -7.99
N LEU A 311 -7.86 -16.83 -7.74
CA LEU A 311 -6.74 -17.57 -8.33
C LEU A 311 -7.03 -18.06 -9.76
N ASP A 312 -8.29 -18.03 -10.17
CA ASP A 312 -8.67 -18.44 -11.52
C ASP A 312 -8.17 -17.41 -12.55
N ARG A 313 -7.72 -17.91 -13.71
CA ARG A 313 -7.34 -17.08 -14.86
C ARG A 313 -8.52 -16.26 -15.38
N LYS A 314 -9.74 -16.81 -15.28
CA LYS A 314 -10.98 -16.22 -15.81
C LYS A 314 -11.83 -15.62 -14.71
N VAL A 315 -12.26 -14.37 -14.91
CA VAL A 315 -13.16 -13.64 -14.03
C VAL A 315 -14.48 -13.38 -14.74
N TRP A 316 -15.59 -13.62 -14.06
CA TRP A 316 -16.93 -13.38 -14.60
C TRP A 316 -17.44 -12.01 -14.21
N LEU A 317 -18.03 -11.32 -15.19
CA LEU A 317 -18.69 -10.03 -14.99
C LEU A 317 -20.20 -10.22 -14.73
N PRO A 318 -20.85 -9.29 -14.01
CA PRO A 318 -22.29 -9.35 -13.75
C PRO A 318 -23.15 -9.48 -14.99
N SER A 319 -22.77 -8.81 -16.11
CA SER A 319 -23.43 -8.89 -17.40
C SER A 319 -23.29 -10.23 -18.11
N GLY A 320 -22.48 -11.15 -17.57
CA GLY A 320 -22.15 -12.43 -18.21
C GLY A 320 -20.91 -12.38 -19.10
N GLY A 321 -20.28 -11.22 -19.24
CA GLY A 321 -18.96 -11.07 -19.84
C GLY A 321 -17.86 -11.68 -18.99
N THR A 322 -16.64 -11.66 -19.47
CA THR A 322 -15.49 -12.25 -18.76
C THR A 322 -14.22 -11.47 -19.00
N LEU A 323 -13.34 -11.49 -17.97
CA LEU A 323 -11.95 -11.08 -18.09
C LEU A 323 -11.07 -12.31 -18.15
N VAL A 324 -10.02 -12.29 -18.94
CA VAL A 324 -8.93 -13.26 -18.91
C VAL A 324 -7.66 -12.52 -18.51
N ILE A 325 -7.04 -12.90 -17.41
CA ILE A 325 -5.89 -12.23 -16.84
C ILE A 325 -4.67 -13.14 -17.00
N ASP A 326 -3.72 -12.71 -17.81
CA ASP A 326 -2.48 -13.43 -18.09
C ASP A 326 -1.26 -12.61 -17.69
N ARG A 327 -0.33 -13.23 -16.97
CA ARG A 327 0.93 -12.62 -16.58
C ARG A 327 2.05 -13.13 -17.47
N THR A 328 2.79 -12.19 -18.07
CA THR A 328 4.05 -12.47 -18.77
C THR A 328 5.23 -12.09 -17.88
N GLU A 329 6.45 -12.27 -18.37
CA GLU A 329 7.67 -11.87 -17.65
C GLU A 329 7.71 -10.36 -17.35
N ALA A 330 7.22 -9.51 -18.26
CA ALA A 330 7.36 -8.05 -18.21
C ALA A 330 6.05 -7.30 -17.94
N MET A 331 4.90 -7.90 -18.17
CA MET A 331 3.62 -7.23 -18.12
C MET A 331 2.46 -8.19 -17.79
N THR A 332 1.33 -7.62 -17.38
CA THR A 332 0.06 -8.34 -17.27
C THR A 332 -0.85 -7.92 -18.42
N VAL A 333 -1.47 -8.87 -19.07
CA VAL A 333 -2.44 -8.66 -20.15
C VAL A 333 -3.82 -9.07 -19.68
N ILE A 334 -4.81 -8.21 -19.91
CA ILE A 334 -6.19 -8.45 -19.53
C ILE A 334 -7.05 -8.34 -20.79
N ASP A 335 -7.68 -9.44 -21.18
CA ASP A 335 -8.58 -9.54 -22.32
C ASP A 335 -10.02 -9.48 -21.82
N VAL A 336 -10.82 -8.57 -22.40
CA VAL A 336 -12.22 -8.35 -22.04
C VAL A 336 -13.11 -9.00 -23.10
N ASN A 337 -13.98 -9.92 -22.66
CA ASN A 337 -14.87 -10.63 -23.56
C ASN A 337 -16.35 -10.41 -23.19
N THR A 338 -17.23 -10.27 -24.21
CA THR A 338 -18.68 -10.40 -23.99
C THR A 338 -19.03 -11.86 -23.72
N GLY A 339 -20.02 -12.07 -22.87
CA GLY A 339 -20.63 -13.40 -22.72
C GLY A 339 -21.52 -13.75 -23.91
N LYS A 340 -22.24 -14.87 -23.79
CA LYS A 340 -23.31 -15.26 -24.74
C LYS A 340 -24.55 -14.35 -24.58
N PHE A 341 -24.36 -13.09 -24.25
CA PHE A 341 -25.44 -12.14 -24.04
C PHE A 341 -25.98 -11.70 -25.41
N THR A 342 -27.00 -12.38 -25.88
CA THR A 342 -27.87 -11.90 -26.93
C THR A 342 -28.90 -11.01 -26.26
N GLY A 343 -28.57 -9.70 -26.15
CA GLY A 343 -29.47 -8.72 -25.55
C GLY A 343 -30.86 -8.78 -26.17
N SER A 344 -31.87 -8.75 -25.34
CA SER A 344 -33.25 -8.56 -25.77
C SER A 344 -33.43 -7.12 -26.26
N GLY A 345 -33.10 -6.83 -27.54
CA GLY A 345 -33.48 -5.62 -28.23
C GLY A 345 -32.64 -4.34 -27.98
N GLY A 346 -31.45 -4.44 -27.40
CA GLY A 346 -30.52 -3.33 -27.27
C GLY A 346 -29.57 -3.22 -28.49
N ASP A 347 -28.99 -2.05 -28.70
CA ASP A 347 -27.92 -1.85 -29.66
C ASP A 347 -26.66 -2.60 -29.21
N LEU A 348 -25.92 -3.16 -30.17
CA LEU A 348 -24.64 -3.84 -29.91
C LEU A 348 -23.66 -2.91 -29.18
N GLU A 349 -23.60 -1.65 -29.58
CA GLU A 349 -22.73 -0.63 -28.99
C GLU A 349 -23.07 -0.40 -27.51
N GLU A 350 -24.36 -0.37 -27.13
CA GLU A 350 -24.78 -0.25 -25.73
C GLU A 350 -24.34 -1.45 -24.90
N THR A 351 -24.52 -2.66 -25.43
CA THR A 351 -24.13 -3.89 -24.75
C THR A 351 -22.62 -3.93 -24.49
N VAL A 352 -21.83 -3.60 -25.51
CA VAL A 352 -20.36 -3.56 -25.43
C VAL A 352 -19.90 -2.50 -24.44
N THR A 353 -20.47 -1.30 -24.49
CA THR A 353 -20.10 -0.22 -23.60
C THR A 353 -20.39 -0.57 -22.14
N ARG A 354 -21.57 -1.14 -21.85
CA ARG A 354 -21.91 -1.61 -20.50
C ARG A 354 -20.94 -2.68 -20.01
N ASN A 355 -20.64 -3.67 -20.84
CA ASN A 355 -19.67 -4.72 -20.50
C ASN A 355 -18.28 -4.14 -20.20
N ASN A 356 -17.82 -3.17 -20.99
CA ASN A 356 -16.53 -2.50 -20.78
C ASN A 356 -16.51 -1.64 -19.50
N LEU A 357 -17.62 -1.01 -19.11
CA LEU A 357 -17.74 -0.27 -17.85
C LEU A 357 -17.65 -1.20 -16.66
N GLU A 358 -18.37 -2.33 -16.67
CA GLU A 358 -18.25 -3.36 -15.62
C GLU A 358 -16.82 -3.93 -15.58
N ALA A 359 -16.22 -4.16 -16.77
CA ALA A 359 -14.85 -4.63 -16.87
C ALA A 359 -13.85 -3.64 -16.25
N ALA A 360 -14.01 -2.34 -16.48
CA ALA A 360 -13.14 -1.31 -15.91
C ALA A 360 -13.13 -1.32 -14.37
N GLU A 361 -14.29 -1.44 -13.74
CA GLU A 361 -14.42 -1.55 -12.29
C GLU A 361 -13.81 -2.86 -11.75
N GLU A 362 -14.16 -3.98 -12.40
CA GLU A 362 -13.67 -5.30 -11.98
C GLU A 362 -12.17 -5.47 -12.18
N ILE A 363 -11.59 -4.92 -13.24
CA ILE A 363 -10.14 -4.92 -13.47
C ILE A 363 -9.42 -4.28 -12.29
N VAL A 364 -9.84 -3.10 -11.86
CA VAL A 364 -9.21 -2.42 -10.72
C VAL A 364 -9.33 -3.25 -9.44
N ARG A 365 -10.50 -3.85 -9.20
CA ARG A 365 -10.69 -4.74 -8.07
C ARG A 365 -9.74 -5.94 -8.12
N GLN A 366 -9.58 -6.57 -9.29
CA GLN A 366 -8.66 -7.71 -9.47
C GLN A 366 -7.19 -7.31 -9.33
N LEU A 367 -6.81 -6.11 -9.79
CA LEU A 367 -5.45 -5.60 -9.60
C LEU A 367 -5.11 -5.43 -8.10
N ARG A 368 -6.05 -4.88 -7.33
CA ARG A 368 -5.89 -4.75 -5.87
C ARG A 368 -5.84 -6.12 -5.19
N LEU A 369 -6.81 -7.00 -5.48
CA LEU A 369 -6.93 -8.30 -4.83
C LEU A 369 -5.74 -9.23 -5.11
N ARG A 370 -5.20 -9.18 -6.33
CA ARG A 370 -4.07 -10.02 -6.76
C ARG A 370 -2.71 -9.35 -6.55
N ASP A 371 -2.67 -8.12 -6.02
CA ASP A 371 -1.46 -7.30 -5.87
C ASP A 371 -0.65 -7.21 -7.18
N ILE A 372 -1.35 -6.91 -8.28
CA ILE A 372 -0.76 -6.78 -9.61
C ILE A 372 -0.32 -5.34 -9.84
N GLY A 373 0.97 -5.16 -10.08
CA GLY A 373 1.58 -3.88 -10.43
C GLY A 373 2.44 -3.97 -11.70
N GLY A 374 3.06 -2.87 -12.06
CA GLY A 374 3.91 -2.75 -13.24
C GLY A 374 3.13 -2.35 -14.50
N ILE A 375 3.53 -2.89 -15.66
CA ILE A 375 2.86 -2.61 -16.94
C ILE A 375 1.65 -3.53 -17.07
N ILE A 376 0.49 -2.92 -17.27
CA ILE A 376 -0.78 -3.63 -17.46
C ILE A 376 -1.37 -3.17 -18.77
N ILE A 377 -1.67 -4.12 -19.67
CA ILE A 377 -2.33 -3.88 -20.95
C ILE A 377 -3.74 -4.43 -20.84
N VAL A 378 -4.73 -3.60 -21.14
CA VAL A 378 -6.13 -3.99 -21.14
C VAL A 378 -6.65 -3.89 -22.58
N ASP A 379 -7.16 -5.01 -23.08
CA ASP A 379 -7.82 -5.10 -24.37
C ASP A 379 -9.34 -5.06 -24.16
N PHE A 380 -9.90 -3.85 -24.24
CA PHE A 380 -11.35 -3.65 -24.18
C PHE A 380 -12.01 -4.01 -25.50
N ILE A 381 -13.26 -4.42 -25.44
CA ILE A 381 -14.04 -4.70 -26.64
C ILE A 381 -14.19 -3.40 -27.45
N ASP A 382 -14.01 -3.50 -28.77
CA ASP A 382 -14.09 -2.36 -29.67
C ASP A 382 -15.43 -1.62 -29.57
N MET A 383 -15.35 -0.30 -29.38
CA MET A 383 -16.47 0.63 -29.37
C MET A 383 -16.36 1.59 -30.53
N VAL A 384 -17.46 1.80 -31.25
CA VAL A 384 -17.51 2.67 -32.41
C VAL A 384 -17.49 4.15 -32.00
N LEU A 385 -18.30 4.51 -30.99
CA LEU A 385 -18.45 5.88 -30.56
C LEU A 385 -17.30 6.32 -29.64
N GLU A 386 -16.67 7.44 -30.00
CA GLU A 386 -15.57 8.01 -29.19
C GLU A 386 -16.03 8.38 -27.76
N SER A 387 -17.26 8.91 -27.63
CA SER A 387 -17.86 9.22 -26.33
C SER A 387 -17.95 8.01 -25.40
N ASN A 388 -18.18 6.81 -25.92
CA ASN A 388 -18.23 5.58 -25.14
C ASN A 388 -16.83 5.13 -24.70
N ARG A 389 -15.82 5.32 -25.56
CA ARG A 389 -14.41 5.08 -25.20
C ARG A 389 -13.96 6.01 -24.08
N ASP A 390 -14.30 7.28 -24.18
CA ASP A 390 -14.00 8.28 -23.14
C ASP A 390 -14.69 7.94 -21.82
N LEU A 391 -15.93 7.44 -21.87
CA LEU A 391 -16.70 7.01 -20.71
C LEU A 391 -16.00 5.85 -19.97
N VAL A 392 -15.57 4.82 -20.70
CA VAL A 392 -14.85 3.67 -20.13
C VAL A 392 -13.51 4.10 -19.54
N LEU A 393 -12.75 4.95 -20.24
CA LEU A 393 -11.49 5.49 -19.75
C LEU A 393 -11.67 6.31 -18.46
N ARG A 394 -12.72 7.14 -18.42
CA ARG A 394 -13.10 7.89 -17.23
C ARG A 394 -13.40 6.94 -16.06
N ARG A 395 -14.25 5.92 -16.28
CA ARG A 395 -14.61 4.93 -15.26
C ARG A 395 -13.38 4.19 -14.71
N LEU A 396 -12.45 3.81 -15.58
CA LEU A 396 -11.20 3.18 -15.16
C LEU A 396 -10.38 4.10 -14.27
N ARG A 397 -10.27 5.39 -14.61
CA ARG A 397 -9.56 6.38 -13.79
C ARG A 397 -10.23 6.61 -12.44
N GLU A 398 -11.57 6.74 -12.41
CA GLU A 398 -12.35 6.90 -11.18
C GLU A 398 -12.19 5.69 -10.25
N ALA A 399 -12.15 4.47 -10.81
CA ALA A 399 -11.95 3.26 -10.03
C ALA A 399 -10.52 3.15 -9.46
N LEU A 400 -9.52 3.63 -10.18
CA LEU A 400 -8.12 3.66 -9.70
C LEU A 400 -7.88 4.68 -8.57
N GLY A 401 -8.65 5.76 -8.50
CA GLY A 401 -8.61 6.78 -7.45
C GLY A 401 -7.65 7.91 -7.71
#